data_898f42e7849d8719964cc4b97d64c945
#
_entry.id   898f42e7849d8719964cc4b97d64c945
#
_cell.length_a   1.000
_cell.length_b   1.000
_cell.length_c   1.000
_cell.angle_alpha   90.00
_cell.angle_beta   90.00
_cell.angle_gamma   90.00
#
_symmetry.space_group_name_H-M   'P 1'
#
loop_
_entity.id
_entity.type
_entity.pdbx_description
1 polymer ?
#
loop_
_entity_poly.entity_id
_entity_poly.type
_entity_poly.pdbx_seq_one_letter_code
_entity_poly.pdbx_strand_id
1 'polypeptide(L)'
;MTEEYYYTDNIRIKNGFMEYKSKETFKRIKSHNWHHILSEYGWEKIHLRWIIQLNRLSESKSKNSRYGTLDCDSDGDCFFHCIANALNEKERENDIIYNSDDIRNMISENLTEEQYDMIIGYYRIMKDADDFGEDWDPYQINSLEDFKQKLTTSGHEYWGDYILLQVLMNILKCNIFILNCNNYTNDFSIYNTLNDYNSNYDSIFLIYENNCHFKLVGYFDDKIISYFNDKTIPYELKTLYRIN
;
A
#
# COMPACT_ATOMS: atom_id res chain seq x y z
N MET A 1 25.47 7.62 18.36
CA MET A 1 25.13 8.63 17.32
C MET A 1 23.65 8.85 17.40
N THR A 2 23.16 10.10 17.34
CA THR A 2 21.73 10.41 17.28
C THR A 2 21.27 10.09 15.86
N GLU A 3 20.38 9.09 15.70
CA GLU A 3 19.75 8.80 14.41
C GLU A 3 18.89 10.02 14.04
N GLU A 4 19.24 10.68 12.97
CA GLU A 4 18.50 11.80 12.42
C GLU A 4 18.49 11.69 10.90
N TYR A 5 17.30 11.67 10.30
CA TYR A 5 17.14 11.73 8.85
C TYR A 5 15.90 12.56 8.48
N TYR A 6 15.91 13.12 7.26
CA TYR A 6 14.85 13.98 6.79
C TYR A 6 13.81 13.18 6.01
N TYR A 7 12.56 13.32 6.39
CA TYR A 7 11.40 12.82 5.65
C TYR A 7 11.10 13.74 4.46
N THR A 8 11.17 15.05 4.71
CA THR A 8 11.09 16.13 3.74
C THR A 8 11.96 17.29 4.27
N ASP A 9 12.08 18.39 3.52
CA ASP A 9 12.80 19.60 3.97
C ASP A 9 12.26 20.18 5.31
N ASN A 10 11.01 19.92 5.61
CA ASN A 10 10.33 20.44 6.80
C ASN A 10 9.99 19.39 7.85
N ILE A 11 10.22 18.11 7.56
CA ILE A 11 9.93 17.01 8.47
C ILE A 11 11.16 16.13 8.59
N ARG A 12 11.56 15.87 9.83
CA ARG A 12 12.66 14.94 10.13
C ARG A 12 12.21 13.87 11.12
N ILE A 13 12.95 12.79 11.16
CA ILE A 13 12.88 11.78 12.21
C ILE A 13 14.18 11.90 13.01
N LYS A 14 14.04 12.08 14.32
CA LYS A 14 15.16 12.18 15.25
C LYS A 14 14.91 11.30 16.46
N ASN A 15 15.84 10.38 16.72
CA ASN A 15 15.72 9.41 17.81
C ASN A 15 14.37 8.64 17.80
N GLY A 16 13.88 8.27 16.63
CA GLY A 16 12.60 7.57 16.45
C GLY A 16 11.35 8.45 16.49
N PHE A 17 11.48 9.77 16.68
CA PHE A 17 10.37 10.71 16.75
C PHE A 17 10.30 11.59 15.51
N MET A 18 9.12 11.68 14.92
CA MET A 18 8.86 12.58 13.81
C MET A 18 8.65 14.01 14.31
N GLU A 19 9.36 14.95 13.72
CA GLU A 19 9.34 16.36 14.07
C GLU A 19 9.10 17.22 12.83
N TYR A 20 8.38 18.32 12.98
CA TYR A 20 8.15 19.30 11.91
C TYR A 20 8.82 20.64 12.21
N LYS A 21 9.29 21.32 11.18
CA LYS A 21 9.88 22.65 11.27
C LYS A 21 8.81 23.70 11.52
N SER A 22 8.91 24.37 12.65
CA SER A 22 8.03 25.50 13.02
C SER A 22 8.88 26.73 13.23
N LYS A 23 8.91 27.62 12.24
CA LYS A 23 9.84 28.75 12.17
C LYS A 23 11.29 28.26 12.21
N GLU A 24 12.06 28.61 13.24
CA GLU A 24 13.47 28.26 13.40
C GLU A 24 13.70 26.98 14.23
N THR A 25 12.63 26.31 14.69
CA THR A 25 12.75 25.15 15.60
C THR A 25 11.94 23.97 15.10
N PHE A 26 12.43 22.76 15.42
CA PHE A 26 11.67 21.53 15.20
C PHE A 26 10.79 21.21 16.41
N LYS A 27 9.55 20.80 16.14
CA LYS A 27 8.58 20.40 17.15
C LYS A 27 8.09 18.99 16.85
N ARG A 28 7.96 18.17 17.91
CA ARG A 28 7.47 16.79 17.80
C ARG A 28 6.04 16.73 17.28
N ILE A 29 5.81 15.89 16.30
CA ILE A 29 4.48 15.49 15.85
C ILE A 29 3.93 14.48 16.86
N LYS A 30 2.63 14.58 17.16
CA LYS A 30 1.96 13.73 18.17
C LYS A 30 0.73 13.06 17.56
N SER A 31 0.27 12.00 18.21
CA SER A 31 -0.90 11.23 17.75
C SER A 31 -2.19 12.03 17.56
N HIS A 32 -2.33 13.19 18.20
CA HIS A 32 -3.52 14.04 18.05
C HIS A 32 -3.43 15.05 16.91
N ASN A 33 -2.24 15.37 16.39
CA ASN A 33 -2.05 16.40 15.37
C ASN A 33 -1.32 15.93 14.11
N TRP A 34 -0.87 14.67 14.04
CA TRP A 34 -0.11 14.15 12.93
C TRP A 34 -0.80 14.38 11.58
N HIS A 35 -2.10 14.12 11.49
CA HIS A 35 -2.87 14.24 10.26
C HIS A 35 -3.01 15.68 9.77
N HIS A 36 -2.97 16.68 10.63
CA HIS A 36 -2.96 18.09 10.20
C HIS A 36 -1.60 18.51 9.65
N ILE A 37 -0.52 17.95 10.18
CA ILE A 37 0.83 18.30 9.78
C ILE A 37 1.22 17.53 8.52
N LEU A 38 0.87 16.24 8.46
CA LEU A 38 1.23 15.37 7.33
C LEU A 38 0.25 15.44 6.16
N SER A 39 -0.87 16.18 6.29
CA SER A 39 -1.81 16.37 5.17
C SER A 39 -1.19 17.12 3.98
N GLU A 40 -0.24 18.01 4.22
CA GLU A 40 0.52 18.68 3.16
C GLU A 40 1.42 17.72 2.35
N TYR A 41 1.59 16.48 2.86
CA TYR A 41 2.37 15.40 2.26
C TYR A 41 1.50 14.22 1.84
N GLY A 42 0.20 14.45 1.64
CA GLY A 42 -0.75 13.47 1.13
C GLY A 42 -1.33 12.51 2.17
N TRP A 43 -0.92 12.60 3.45
CA TRP A 43 -1.46 11.74 4.49
C TRP A 43 -2.80 12.24 5.02
N GLU A 44 -3.81 11.39 4.96
CA GLU A 44 -5.15 11.64 5.48
C GLU A 44 -5.50 10.63 6.58
N LYS A 45 -6.54 10.92 7.37
CA LYS A 45 -7.12 9.92 8.26
C LYS A 45 -7.79 8.83 7.42
N ILE A 46 -7.60 7.58 7.82
CA ILE A 46 -8.35 6.47 7.23
C ILE A 46 -9.86 6.72 7.34
N HIS A 47 -10.64 6.19 6.42
CA HIS A 47 -12.10 6.36 6.37
C HIS A 47 -12.78 6.06 7.71
N LEU A 48 -13.78 6.86 8.10
CA LEU A 48 -14.43 6.79 9.42
C LEU A 48 -14.95 5.39 9.78
N ARG A 49 -15.47 4.62 8.81
CA ARG A 49 -15.95 3.26 9.07
C ARG A 49 -14.82 2.32 9.47
N TRP A 50 -13.66 2.44 8.84
CA TRP A 50 -12.47 1.70 9.26
C TRP A 50 -12.00 2.13 10.65
N ILE A 51 -12.03 3.44 10.97
CA ILE A 51 -11.74 3.92 12.33
C ILE A 51 -12.65 3.22 13.34
N ILE A 52 -13.96 3.15 13.07
CA ILE A 52 -14.93 2.50 13.97
C ILE A 52 -14.64 0.99 14.11
N GLN A 53 -14.37 0.29 13.01
CA GLN A 53 -14.06 -1.14 13.05
C GLN A 53 -12.78 -1.43 13.82
N LEU A 54 -11.68 -0.75 13.50
CA LEU A 54 -10.39 -0.91 14.16
C LEU A 54 -10.48 -0.55 15.65
N ASN A 55 -11.17 0.55 16.00
CA ASN A 55 -11.37 0.92 17.39
C ASN A 55 -12.18 -0.12 18.20
N ARG A 56 -13.08 -0.88 17.56
CA ARG A 56 -13.79 -1.98 18.25
C ARG A 56 -12.87 -3.16 18.56
N LEU A 57 -11.82 -3.38 17.77
CA LEU A 57 -10.83 -4.41 17.99
C LEU A 57 -9.73 -3.97 18.96
N SER A 58 -9.57 -2.67 19.14
CA SER A 58 -8.55 -2.10 20.03
C SER A 58 -8.91 -2.28 21.50
N GLU A 59 -7.99 -2.79 22.28
CA GLU A 59 -8.12 -2.80 23.75
C GLU A 59 -8.05 -1.41 24.37
N SER A 60 -7.46 -0.44 23.67
CA SER A 60 -7.15 0.91 24.18
C SER A 60 -8.23 1.95 23.96
N LYS A 61 -9.37 1.67 23.38
CA LYS A 61 -10.51 2.61 23.14
C LYS A 61 -10.08 4.04 22.77
N SER A 62 -9.04 4.18 21.96
CA SER A 62 -8.53 5.48 21.55
C SER A 62 -9.60 6.26 20.76
N LYS A 63 -9.91 7.49 21.17
CA LYS A 63 -10.83 8.36 20.44
C LYS A 63 -10.23 8.94 19.15
N ASN A 64 -8.91 8.95 19.04
CA ASN A 64 -8.20 9.46 17.88
C ASN A 64 -7.59 8.29 17.10
N SER A 65 -7.92 8.20 15.83
CA SER A 65 -7.28 7.24 14.97
C SER A 65 -5.80 7.55 14.79
N ARG A 66 -4.98 6.52 14.94
CA ARG A 66 -3.57 6.55 14.53
C ARG A 66 -3.40 6.09 13.08
N TYR A 67 -4.46 5.58 12.47
CA TYR A 67 -4.45 5.09 11.09
C TYR A 67 -4.68 6.20 10.09
N GLY A 68 -3.87 6.22 9.07
CA GLY A 68 -3.99 7.10 7.93
C GLY A 68 -3.86 6.37 6.61
N THR A 69 -4.15 7.09 5.56
CA THR A 69 -3.92 6.67 4.18
C THR A 69 -3.10 7.72 3.46
N LEU A 70 -2.13 7.27 2.67
CA LEU A 70 -1.44 8.10 1.70
C LEU A 70 -2.13 7.93 0.36
N ASP A 71 -2.62 9.03 -0.19
CA ASP A 71 -3.13 9.07 -1.56
C ASP A 71 -1.94 9.06 -2.52
N CYS A 72 -1.89 8.06 -3.38
CA CYS A 72 -0.75 7.80 -4.25
C CYS A 72 -1.15 8.04 -5.70
N ASP A 73 -1.55 9.26 -6.04
CA ASP A 73 -1.94 9.72 -7.38
C ASP A 73 -3.00 8.84 -8.09
N SER A 74 -3.75 9.44 -9.00
CA SER A 74 -4.83 8.77 -9.76
C SER A 74 -4.53 8.70 -11.27
N ASP A 75 -3.26 8.53 -11.61
CA ASP A 75 -2.74 8.48 -12.99
C ASP A 75 -2.76 7.09 -13.64
N GLY A 76 -3.36 6.09 -12.96
CA GLY A 76 -3.36 4.68 -13.37
C GLY A 76 -2.27 3.85 -12.68
N ASP A 77 -1.33 4.49 -12.00
CA ASP A 77 -0.21 3.85 -11.31
C ASP A 77 -0.37 3.74 -9.80
N CYS A 78 -1.55 4.09 -9.25
CA CYS A 78 -1.79 4.19 -7.80
C CYS A 78 -1.36 2.93 -7.02
N PHE A 79 -1.59 1.73 -7.57
CA PHE A 79 -1.16 0.48 -6.95
C PHE A 79 0.37 0.41 -6.82
N PHE A 80 1.08 0.69 -7.92
CA PHE A 80 2.55 0.66 -7.96
C PHE A 80 3.16 1.76 -7.10
N HIS A 81 2.56 2.95 -7.09
CA HIS A 81 2.95 4.05 -6.20
C HIS A 81 2.81 3.67 -4.71
N CYS A 82 1.73 2.97 -4.32
CA CYS A 82 1.58 2.49 -2.95
C CYS A 82 2.73 1.57 -2.54
N ILE A 83 3.09 0.61 -3.40
CA ILE A 83 4.19 -0.32 -3.14
C ILE A 83 5.53 0.41 -3.08
N ALA A 84 5.80 1.31 -4.05
CA ALA A 84 7.01 2.13 -4.07
C ALA A 84 7.16 2.97 -2.79
N ASN A 85 6.09 3.65 -2.36
CA ASN A 85 6.09 4.45 -1.13
C ASN A 85 6.33 3.60 0.12
N ALA A 86 5.77 2.39 0.19
CA ALA A 86 6.02 1.46 1.31
C ALA A 86 7.49 1.01 1.34
N LEU A 87 8.07 0.67 0.19
CA LEU A 87 9.49 0.31 0.10
C LEU A 87 10.40 1.50 0.41
N ASN A 88 10.05 2.71 -0.01
CA ASN A 88 10.79 3.92 0.32
C ASN A 88 10.79 4.19 1.82
N GLU A 89 9.73 3.83 2.54
CA GLU A 89 9.71 3.88 4.01
C GLU A 89 10.74 2.93 4.63
N LYS A 90 10.84 1.70 4.10
CA LYS A 90 11.81 0.69 4.53
C LYS A 90 13.26 1.11 4.23
N GLU A 91 13.51 1.56 3.01
CA GLU A 91 14.86 1.81 2.49
C GLU A 91 15.33 3.26 2.71
N ARG A 92 14.56 4.05 3.45
CA ARG A 92 14.83 5.49 3.65
C ARG A 92 16.22 5.80 4.19
N GLU A 93 16.76 4.93 5.03
CA GLU A 93 18.11 5.08 5.60
C GLU A 93 19.21 4.73 4.60
N ASN A 94 18.88 4.06 3.50
CA ASN A 94 19.82 3.57 2.50
C ASN A 94 19.90 4.48 1.25
N ASP A 95 19.19 5.61 1.23
CA ASP A 95 19.07 6.54 0.09
C ASP A 95 18.57 5.88 -1.20
N ILE A 96 17.89 4.74 -1.09
CA ILE A 96 17.24 4.06 -2.21
C ILE A 96 15.84 4.64 -2.35
N ILE A 97 15.49 5.08 -3.56
CA ILE A 97 14.17 5.64 -3.88
C ILE A 97 13.58 4.84 -5.04
N TYR A 98 12.43 4.21 -4.79
CA TYR A 98 11.62 3.52 -5.79
C TYR A 98 10.52 4.43 -6.33
N ASN A 99 10.18 4.29 -7.59
CA ASN A 99 9.01 4.88 -8.23
C ASN A 99 8.10 3.77 -8.81
N SER A 100 6.98 4.14 -9.43
CA SER A 100 6.04 3.18 -10.02
C SER A 100 6.66 2.33 -11.12
N ASP A 101 7.51 2.95 -11.96
CA ASP A 101 8.20 2.24 -13.05
C ASP A 101 9.18 1.18 -12.51
N ASP A 102 9.86 1.46 -11.40
CA ASP A 102 10.74 0.48 -10.76
C ASP A 102 9.96 -0.77 -10.31
N ILE A 103 8.76 -0.57 -9.75
CA ILE A 103 7.89 -1.68 -9.33
C ILE A 103 7.37 -2.46 -10.53
N ARG A 104 6.92 -1.78 -11.59
CA ARG A 104 6.49 -2.40 -12.84
C ARG A 104 7.60 -3.24 -13.47
N ASN A 105 8.80 -2.68 -13.58
CA ASN A 105 9.98 -3.39 -14.10
C ASN A 105 10.34 -4.58 -13.22
N MET A 106 10.33 -4.44 -11.90
CA MET A 106 10.62 -5.53 -10.97
C MET A 106 9.67 -6.71 -11.16
N ILE A 107 8.37 -6.46 -11.35
CA ILE A 107 7.39 -7.52 -11.64
C ILE A 107 7.70 -8.14 -13.01
N SER A 108 7.85 -7.31 -14.04
CA SER A 108 8.12 -7.76 -15.41
C SER A 108 9.36 -8.66 -15.52
N GLU A 109 10.47 -8.27 -14.89
CA GLU A 109 11.72 -9.02 -14.91
C GLU A 109 11.62 -10.39 -14.22
N ASN A 110 10.76 -10.50 -13.20
CA ASN A 110 10.61 -11.72 -12.40
C ASN A 110 9.38 -12.56 -12.77
N LEU A 111 8.58 -12.12 -13.73
CA LEU A 111 7.39 -12.85 -14.17
C LEU A 111 7.78 -14.10 -14.96
N THR A 112 7.23 -15.25 -14.55
CA THR A 112 7.44 -16.55 -15.21
C THR A 112 6.33 -16.85 -16.21
N GLU A 113 6.57 -17.80 -17.15
CA GLU A 113 5.53 -18.28 -18.08
C GLU A 113 4.29 -18.82 -17.34
N GLU A 114 4.49 -19.61 -16.26
CA GLU A 114 3.39 -20.14 -15.47
C GLU A 114 2.54 -19.04 -14.84
N GLN A 115 3.17 -17.99 -14.32
CA GLN A 115 2.46 -16.84 -13.74
C GLN A 115 1.73 -16.04 -14.82
N TYR A 116 2.37 -15.85 -15.98
CA TYR A 116 1.74 -15.21 -17.14
C TYR A 116 0.47 -15.95 -17.57
N ASP A 117 0.58 -17.28 -17.79
CA ASP A 117 -0.56 -18.10 -18.20
C ASP A 117 -1.72 -18.01 -17.21
N MET A 118 -1.41 -18.03 -15.90
CA MET A 118 -2.40 -17.88 -14.84
C MET A 118 -3.08 -16.51 -14.88
N ILE A 119 -2.30 -15.43 -14.95
CA ILE A 119 -2.80 -14.04 -14.92
C ILE A 119 -3.65 -13.75 -16.16
N ILE A 120 -3.14 -14.05 -17.35
CA ILE A 120 -3.86 -13.81 -18.60
C ILE A 120 -5.09 -14.69 -18.71
N GLY A 121 -5.00 -15.95 -18.25
CA GLY A 121 -6.15 -16.84 -18.16
C GLY A 121 -7.27 -16.26 -17.29
N TYR A 122 -6.91 -15.67 -16.15
CA TYR A 122 -7.86 -15.01 -15.26
C TYR A 122 -8.49 -13.78 -15.89
N TYR A 123 -7.71 -12.91 -16.53
CA TYR A 123 -8.24 -11.73 -17.24
C TYR A 123 -9.17 -12.10 -18.39
N ARG A 124 -8.89 -13.20 -19.12
CA ARG A 124 -9.79 -13.71 -20.16
C ARG A 124 -11.12 -14.18 -19.58
N ILE A 125 -11.09 -14.88 -18.44
CA ILE A 125 -12.33 -15.28 -17.74
C ILE A 125 -13.14 -14.06 -17.31
N MET A 126 -12.49 -13.04 -16.75
CA MET A 126 -13.16 -11.78 -16.38
C MET A 126 -13.77 -11.08 -17.60
N LYS A 127 -13.04 -11.07 -18.74
CA LYS A 127 -13.53 -10.50 -20.00
C LYS A 127 -14.76 -11.22 -20.52
N ASP A 128 -14.75 -12.55 -20.48
CA ASP A 128 -15.90 -13.38 -20.90
C ASP A 128 -17.11 -13.23 -19.97
N ALA A 129 -16.86 -12.90 -18.70
CA ALA A 129 -17.90 -12.63 -17.72
C ALA A 129 -18.41 -11.18 -17.72
N ASP A 130 -17.92 -10.32 -18.61
CA ASP A 130 -18.20 -8.87 -18.66
C ASP A 130 -17.82 -8.13 -17.35
N ASP A 131 -16.80 -8.64 -16.66
CA ASP A 131 -16.28 -8.12 -15.37
C ASP A 131 -14.86 -7.55 -15.49
N PHE A 132 -14.33 -7.47 -16.71
CA PHE A 132 -13.00 -6.91 -16.99
C PHE A 132 -13.10 -5.40 -17.22
N GLY A 133 -12.69 -4.62 -16.23
CA GLY A 133 -12.82 -3.15 -16.23
C GLY A 133 -11.74 -2.37 -16.95
N GLU A 134 -10.79 -3.04 -17.61
CA GLU A 134 -9.66 -2.40 -18.29
C GLU A 134 -9.98 -2.06 -19.75
N ASP A 135 -9.31 -1.03 -20.30
CA ASP A 135 -9.49 -0.56 -21.68
C ASP A 135 -8.73 -1.40 -22.74
N TRP A 136 -8.01 -2.44 -22.32
CA TRP A 136 -7.27 -3.34 -23.21
C TRP A 136 -7.94 -4.73 -23.32
N ASP A 137 -7.52 -5.52 -24.30
CA ASP A 137 -8.09 -6.84 -24.55
C ASP A 137 -7.07 -7.95 -24.21
N PRO A 138 -7.32 -8.79 -23.18
CA PRO A 138 -6.44 -9.88 -22.81
C PRO A 138 -6.30 -10.96 -23.88
N TYR A 139 -7.18 -11.03 -24.88
CA TYR A 139 -7.05 -11.91 -26.02
C TYR A 139 -6.03 -11.43 -27.06
N GLN A 140 -5.60 -10.16 -26.99
CA GLN A 140 -4.54 -9.63 -27.85
C GLN A 140 -3.13 -9.86 -27.28
N ILE A 141 -3.03 -10.28 -26.01
CA ILE A 141 -1.78 -10.66 -25.38
C ILE A 141 -1.49 -12.13 -25.70
N ASN A 142 -0.49 -12.40 -26.51
CA ASN A 142 -0.22 -13.73 -27.06
C ASN A 142 1.06 -14.39 -26.49
N SER A 143 1.87 -13.62 -25.77
CA SER A 143 3.12 -14.09 -25.20
C SER A 143 3.44 -13.41 -23.88
N LEU A 144 4.33 -14.03 -23.09
CA LEU A 144 4.89 -13.40 -21.89
C LEU A 144 5.52 -12.04 -22.21
N GLU A 145 6.20 -11.90 -23.34
CA GLU A 145 6.85 -10.64 -23.73
C GLU A 145 5.82 -9.54 -24.06
N ASP A 146 4.69 -9.88 -24.72
CA ASP A 146 3.61 -8.92 -24.93
C ASP A 146 3.04 -8.42 -23.59
N PHE A 147 2.87 -9.33 -22.62
CA PHE A 147 2.37 -8.96 -21.31
C PHE A 147 3.37 -8.13 -20.51
N LYS A 148 4.66 -8.46 -20.57
CA LYS A 148 5.74 -7.67 -19.96
C LYS A 148 5.75 -6.25 -20.51
N GLN A 149 5.64 -6.11 -21.82
CA GLN A 149 5.55 -4.80 -22.47
C GLN A 149 4.31 -4.02 -21.97
N LYS A 150 3.16 -4.68 -21.88
CA LYS A 150 1.92 -4.06 -21.35
C LYS A 150 2.10 -3.62 -19.90
N LEU A 151 2.64 -4.50 -19.07
CA LEU A 151 2.87 -4.26 -17.65
C LEU A 151 3.83 -3.08 -17.38
N THR A 152 4.87 -2.92 -18.20
CA THR A 152 5.86 -1.83 -18.04
C THR A 152 5.42 -0.48 -18.62
N THR A 153 4.26 -0.43 -19.27
CA THR A 153 3.69 0.83 -19.76
C THR A 153 3.00 1.55 -18.60
N SER A 154 3.47 2.75 -18.26
CA SER A 154 2.92 3.57 -17.17
C SER A 154 1.57 4.17 -17.51
N GLY A 155 0.81 4.54 -16.49
CA GLY A 155 -0.47 5.23 -16.63
C GLY A 155 -1.65 4.28 -16.89
N HIS A 156 -2.64 4.77 -17.59
CA HIS A 156 -3.94 4.08 -17.77
C HIS A 156 -3.91 2.88 -18.74
N GLU A 157 -2.78 2.60 -19.36
CA GLU A 157 -2.64 1.46 -20.28
C GLU A 157 -2.75 0.09 -19.58
N TYR A 158 -2.33 0.00 -18.33
CA TYR A 158 -2.44 -1.18 -17.49
C TYR A 158 -2.52 -0.78 -16.02
N TRP A 159 -3.64 -1.03 -15.39
CA TRP A 159 -3.84 -0.77 -13.97
C TRP A 159 -3.35 -1.97 -13.15
N GLY A 160 -2.60 -1.68 -12.11
CA GLY A 160 -2.22 -2.71 -11.14
C GLY A 160 -3.44 -3.14 -10.32
N ASP A 161 -3.62 -4.44 -10.17
CA ASP A 161 -4.74 -5.01 -9.43
C ASP A 161 -4.32 -6.10 -8.44
N TYR A 162 -5.31 -6.69 -7.77
CA TYR A 162 -5.09 -7.74 -6.79
C TYR A 162 -4.55 -9.05 -7.38
N ILE A 163 -4.60 -9.26 -8.71
CA ILE A 163 -4.10 -10.45 -9.39
C ILE A 163 -2.57 -10.46 -9.36
N LEU A 164 -1.95 -9.28 -9.44
CA LEU A 164 -0.50 -9.12 -9.32
C LEU A 164 0.02 -9.29 -7.89
N LEU A 165 -0.84 -9.24 -6.87
CA LEU A 165 -0.41 -9.30 -5.47
C LEU A 165 0.44 -10.53 -5.17
N GLN A 166 0.04 -11.70 -5.67
CA GLN A 166 0.77 -12.95 -5.41
C GLN A 166 2.18 -12.90 -5.98
N VAL A 167 2.33 -12.36 -7.19
CA VAL A 167 3.64 -12.19 -7.83
C VAL A 167 4.49 -11.23 -7.01
N LEU A 168 3.94 -10.06 -6.67
CA LEU A 168 4.63 -9.07 -5.84
C LEU A 168 5.05 -9.61 -4.48
N MET A 169 4.16 -10.30 -3.77
CA MET A 169 4.47 -10.90 -2.47
C MET A 169 5.64 -11.86 -2.56
N ASN A 170 5.71 -12.65 -3.63
CA ASN A 170 6.81 -13.58 -3.86
C ASN A 170 8.13 -12.87 -4.18
N ILE A 171 8.09 -11.81 -4.98
CA ILE A 171 9.28 -11.03 -5.37
C ILE A 171 9.82 -10.26 -4.18
N LEU A 172 8.95 -9.48 -3.53
CA LEU A 172 9.32 -8.57 -2.44
C LEU A 172 9.56 -9.29 -1.11
N LYS A 173 9.15 -10.57 -0.99
CA LYS A 173 9.14 -11.30 0.28
C LYS A 173 8.40 -10.49 1.36
N CYS A 174 7.23 -9.99 1.00
CA CYS A 174 6.36 -9.27 1.94
C CYS A 174 4.92 -9.77 1.86
N ASN A 175 4.19 -9.63 2.95
CA ASN A 175 2.75 -9.84 2.99
C ASN A 175 2.06 -8.54 2.53
N ILE A 176 1.08 -8.64 1.63
CA ILE A 176 0.29 -7.47 1.20
C ILE A 176 -1.17 -7.75 1.53
N PHE A 177 -1.79 -6.85 2.28
CA PHE A 177 -3.18 -6.94 2.73
C PHE A 177 -4.01 -5.80 2.16
N ILE A 178 -5.26 -6.09 1.80
CA ILE A 178 -6.18 -5.10 1.24
C ILE A 178 -7.40 -4.94 2.14
N LEU A 179 -7.69 -3.70 2.52
CA LEU A 179 -8.92 -3.25 3.15
C LEU A 179 -9.82 -2.64 2.06
N ASN A 180 -11.01 -3.19 1.87
CA ASN A 180 -11.97 -2.64 0.91
C ASN A 180 -12.65 -1.39 1.49
N CYS A 181 -12.83 -0.36 0.69
CA CYS A 181 -13.49 0.89 1.06
C CYS A 181 -14.44 1.31 -0.07
N ASN A 182 -15.57 0.65 -0.19
CA ASN A 182 -16.55 0.97 -1.20
C ASN A 182 -17.73 1.75 -0.59
N ASN A 183 -17.78 3.06 -0.89
CA ASN A 183 -18.81 3.95 -0.42
C ASN A 183 -20.15 3.74 -1.13
N TYR A 184 -20.15 3.25 -2.38
CA TYR A 184 -21.36 3.04 -3.18
C TYR A 184 -22.14 1.80 -2.72
N THR A 185 -21.43 0.70 -2.49
CA THR A 185 -22.02 -0.57 -2.03
C THR A 185 -22.04 -0.68 -0.51
N ASN A 186 -21.40 0.26 0.19
CA ASN A 186 -21.22 0.22 1.64
C ASN A 186 -20.41 -1.00 2.10
N ASP A 187 -19.47 -1.46 1.28
CA ASP A 187 -18.62 -2.60 1.61
C ASP A 187 -17.30 -2.11 2.23
N PHE A 188 -17.09 -2.49 3.48
CA PHE A 188 -15.91 -2.24 4.30
C PHE A 188 -15.41 -3.56 4.87
N SER A 189 -15.06 -4.48 3.99
CA SER A 189 -14.54 -5.80 4.31
C SER A 189 -13.04 -5.89 4.08
N ILE A 190 -12.42 -6.98 4.51
CA ILE A 190 -11.06 -7.32 4.12
C ILE A 190 -11.10 -8.14 2.84
N TYR A 191 -10.16 -7.91 1.94
CA TYR A 191 -9.89 -8.83 0.85
C TYR A 191 -9.16 -10.05 1.42
N ASN A 192 -9.73 -11.22 1.20
CA ASN A 192 -9.03 -12.48 1.51
C ASN A 192 -7.97 -12.69 0.42
N THR A 193 -6.73 -12.38 0.74
CA THR A 193 -5.61 -12.76 -0.10
C THR A 193 -5.51 -14.30 -0.10
N LEU A 194 -5.26 -14.89 -1.27
CA LEU A 194 -5.13 -16.34 -1.43
C LEU A 194 -3.88 -16.91 -0.74
N ASN A 195 -3.02 -16.05 -0.22
CA ASN A 195 -1.76 -16.44 0.41
C ASN A 195 -1.86 -16.45 1.92
N ASP A 196 -1.30 -17.47 2.54
CA ASP A 196 -1.12 -17.53 3.98
C ASP A 196 -0.12 -16.46 4.44
N TYR A 197 -0.39 -15.88 5.61
CA TYR A 197 0.53 -14.97 6.26
C TYR A 197 1.87 -15.68 6.56
N ASN A 198 2.98 -15.03 6.21
CA ASN A 198 4.31 -15.48 6.56
C ASN A 198 4.93 -14.52 7.59
N SER A 199 5.11 -15.00 8.82
CA SER A 199 5.68 -14.20 9.94
C SER A 199 7.14 -13.78 9.75
N ASN A 200 7.85 -14.38 8.78
CA ASN A 200 9.21 -13.97 8.42
C ASN A 200 9.25 -12.83 7.41
N TYR A 201 8.09 -12.44 6.87
CA TYR A 201 7.97 -11.37 5.90
C TYR A 201 7.41 -10.12 6.58
N ASP A 202 7.90 -8.98 6.16
CA ASP A 202 7.29 -7.70 6.50
C ASP A 202 5.93 -7.56 5.80
N SER A 203 5.15 -6.55 6.18
CA SER A 203 3.77 -6.42 5.72
C SER A 203 3.46 -5.02 5.23
N ILE A 204 2.67 -4.93 4.16
CA ILE A 204 2.11 -3.70 3.60
C ILE A 204 0.58 -3.81 3.66
N PHE A 205 -0.10 -2.73 4.04
CA PHE A 205 -1.55 -2.67 4.04
C PHE A 205 -2.01 -1.59 3.06
N LEU A 206 -2.97 -1.94 2.22
CA LEU A 206 -3.55 -1.06 1.21
C LEU A 206 -5.05 -0.86 1.49
N ILE A 207 -5.58 0.31 1.11
CA ILE A 207 -7.01 0.52 0.91
C ILE A 207 -7.29 0.35 -0.58
N TYR A 208 -8.36 -0.41 -0.93
CA TYR A 208 -8.92 -0.42 -2.26
C TYR A 208 -10.24 0.36 -2.23
N GLU A 209 -10.20 1.57 -2.78
CA GLU A 209 -11.30 2.52 -2.69
C GLU A 209 -12.18 2.49 -3.94
N ASN A 210 -13.49 2.28 -3.73
CA ASN A 210 -14.53 2.33 -4.77
C ASN A 210 -14.25 1.44 -5.99
N ASN A 211 -13.53 0.35 -5.81
CA ASN A 211 -13.11 -0.62 -6.83
C ASN A 211 -12.24 -0.03 -7.97
N CYS A 212 -11.53 1.07 -7.72
CA CYS A 212 -10.74 1.70 -8.77
C CYS A 212 -9.44 2.34 -8.28
N HIS A 213 -9.26 2.57 -6.96
CA HIS A 213 -8.12 3.33 -6.49
C HIS A 213 -7.47 2.70 -5.26
N PHE A 214 -6.14 2.62 -5.26
CA PHE A 214 -5.36 2.14 -4.13
C PHE A 214 -4.75 3.30 -3.36
N LYS A 215 -4.76 3.17 -2.02
CA LYS A 215 -4.08 4.06 -1.08
C LYS A 215 -3.23 3.24 -0.12
N LEU A 216 -2.07 3.78 0.25
CA LEU A 216 -1.20 3.12 1.22
C LEU A 216 -1.69 3.38 2.64
N VAL A 217 -1.81 2.33 3.46
CA VAL A 217 -2.17 2.46 4.88
C VAL A 217 -0.93 2.74 5.71
N GLY A 218 -1.02 3.74 6.58
CA GLY A 218 -0.01 4.05 7.58
C GLY A 218 -0.56 4.06 8.99
N TYR A 219 0.32 3.84 9.96
CA TYR A 219 0.03 3.90 11.38
C TYR A 219 0.98 4.88 12.06
N PHE A 220 0.44 5.84 12.80
CA PHE A 220 1.24 6.82 13.51
C PHE A 220 1.55 6.32 14.94
N ASP A 221 2.82 5.99 15.15
CA ASP A 221 3.38 5.67 16.46
C ASP A 221 4.73 6.39 16.63
N ASP A 222 4.65 7.65 17.10
CA ASP A 222 5.75 8.61 17.16
C ASP A 222 6.37 9.00 15.80
N LYS A 223 6.22 8.16 14.80
CA LYS A 223 6.45 8.40 13.36
C LYS A 223 5.35 7.69 12.57
N ILE A 224 5.20 8.02 11.29
CA ILE A 224 4.33 7.26 10.40
C ILE A 224 5.06 5.98 9.97
N ILE A 225 4.37 4.85 10.03
CA ILE A 225 4.86 3.53 9.65
C ILE A 225 3.89 2.99 8.60
N SER A 226 4.40 2.64 7.43
CA SER A 226 3.63 2.05 6.32
C SER A 226 4.22 0.72 5.83
N TYR A 227 5.39 0.35 6.35
CA TYR A 227 6.04 -0.93 6.15
C TYR A 227 6.29 -1.58 7.52
N PHE A 228 5.62 -2.70 7.79
CA PHE A 228 5.51 -3.27 9.12
C PHE A 228 6.27 -4.60 9.21
N ASN A 229 7.14 -4.76 10.19
CA ASN A 229 7.58 -6.09 10.59
C ASN A 229 6.53 -6.72 11.53
N ASP A 230 6.64 -8.03 11.81
CA ASP A 230 5.67 -8.74 12.64
C ASP A 230 5.39 -8.06 14.00
N LYS A 231 6.41 -7.43 14.62
CA LYS A 231 6.28 -6.76 15.91
C LYS A 231 5.63 -5.39 15.83
N THR A 232 5.70 -4.73 14.68
CA THR A 232 5.16 -3.37 14.47
C THR A 232 3.78 -3.36 13.86
N ILE A 233 3.25 -4.50 13.38
CA ILE A 233 1.86 -4.60 12.93
C ILE A 233 0.96 -4.28 14.14
N PRO A 234 0.08 -3.26 14.03
CA PRO A 234 -0.86 -2.93 15.10
C PRO A 234 -1.78 -4.11 15.44
N TYR A 235 -2.08 -4.26 16.73
CA TYR A 235 -2.93 -5.34 17.26
C TYR A 235 -4.27 -5.46 16.52
N GLU A 236 -4.89 -4.33 16.20
CA GLU A 236 -6.18 -4.29 15.50
C GLU A 236 -6.10 -4.90 14.11
N LEU A 237 -5.01 -4.66 13.37
CA LEU A 237 -4.78 -5.26 12.05
C LEU A 237 -4.47 -6.75 12.18
N LYS A 238 -3.65 -7.14 13.16
CA LYS A 238 -3.42 -8.57 13.45
C LYS A 238 -4.74 -9.30 13.73
N THR A 239 -5.58 -8.72 14.59
CA THR A 239 -6.88 -9.31 14.93
C THR A 239 -7.81 -9.38 13.73
N LEU A 240 -7.86 -8.30 12.92
CA LEU A 240 -8.70 -8.22 11.73
C LEU A 240 -8.38 -9.31 10.70
N TYR A 241 -7.08 -9.54 10.47
CA TYR A 241 -6.59 -10.54 9.51
C TYR A 241 -6.30 -11.91 10.14
N ARG A 242 -6.58 -12.10 11.43
CA ARG A 242 -6.31 -13.34 12.19
C ARG A 242 -4.85 -13.77 12.14
N ILE A 243 -3.94 -12.80 12.17
CA ILE A 243 -2.50 -12.99 12.24
C ILE A 243 -2.14 -13.32 13.69
N ASN A 244 -1.50 -14.47 13.93
CA ASN A 244 -1.09 -14.94 15.27
C ASN A 244 0.35 -14.53 15.60
#